data_dd759e67d9bbbac0bb3364835a4b9708
#
_entry.id   dd759e67d9bbbac0bb3364835a4b9708
#
_cell.length_a   1.000
_cell.length_b   1.000
_cell.length_c   1.000
_cell.angle_alpha   90.00
_cell.angle_beta   90.00
_cell.angle_gamma   90.00
#
_symmetry.space_group_name_H-M   'P 1'
#
loop_
_entity.id
_entity.type
_entity.pdbx_description
1 polymer ?
#
loop_
_entity_poly.entity_id
_entity_poly.type
_entity_poly.pdbx_seq_one_letter_code
_entity_poly.pdbx_strand_id
1 'polypeptide(L)'
;LAVALLSLGVFFGYMKYRESRTCMGVRVVSDEILDPLTEDPNMDISEILIDGKRIGGGRELSTIFVSQPEENCSHFSWFRGELTLSQRGLKLYFLKNAALQDVPKALETSRPLKLIVTDGSRYRQINVVVTTLPVLYLEQETKYTRKKEEEKQEILVGSYLLLGKGADYDAYQGESGHVEWHRRGGTSKLFEKCPLKLSLKNETGKKENRNFLGLGSDDDWILNSMVQDDTKVREISEIQFWNRYLAGYTTPYPMSGAEYVELIVDGEYRGLFLLQRRVDRKYLNLDKKSDILFKGVNTWEADTLPDGYEIVYSPYGKEETYGILEDVLEARGENGIDLD
;
A
#
# COMPACT_ATOMS: atom_id res chain seq x y z
N LEU A 1 -28.09 45.31 4.51
CA LEU A 1 -27.72 44.33 3.50
C LEU A 1 -26.29 44.56 2.97
N ALA A 2 -25.93 45.77 2.59
CA ALA A 2 -24.58 46.12 2.07
C ALA A 2 -23.44 45.85 3.05
N VAL A 3 -23.64 46.10 4.36
CA VAL A 3 -22.64 45.83 5.41
C VAL A 3 -22.46 44.32 5.63
N ALA A 4 -23.53 43.52 5.54
CA ALA A 4 -23.47 42.07 5.65
C ALA A 4 -22.75 41.42 4.45
N LEU A 5 -22.94 41.95 3.25
CA LEU A 5 -22.24 41.50 2.03
C LEU A 5 -20.75 41.86 2.04
N LEU A 6 -20.39 43.04 2.57
CA LEU A 6 -18.99 43.44 2.76
C LEU A 6 -18.30 42.59 3.83
N SER A 7 -18.94 42.31 4.96
CA SER A 7 -18.39 41.44 5.99
C SER A 7 -18.24 39.98 5.53
N LEU A 8 -19.17 39.43 4.75
CA LEU A 8 -19.04 38.14 4.08
C LEU A 8 -17.90 38.14 3.06
N GLY A 9 -17.78 39.18 2.23
CA GLY A 9 -16.70 39.30 1.24
C GLY A 9 -15.32 39.39 1.89
N VAL A 10 -15.20 40.14 3.00
CA VAL A 10 -13.94 40.18 3.78
C VAL A 10 -13.67 38.85 4.49
N PHE A 11 -14.69 38.20 5.03
CA PHE A 11 -14.56 36.89 5.68
C PHE A 11 -14.14 35.82 4.67
N PHE A 12 -14.79 35.77 3.50
CA PHE A 12 -14.41 34.86 2.41
C PHE A 12 -13.02 35.18 1.86
N GLY A 13 -12.68 36.44 1.70
CA GLY A 13 -11.33 36.88 1.31
C GLY A 13 -10.28 36.52 2.35
N TYR A 14 -10.57 36.65 3.64
CA TYR A 14 -9.69 36.22 4.74
C TYR A 14 -9.55 34.70 4.80
N MET A 15 -10.64 33.95 4.68
CA MET A 15 -10.61 32.48 4.64
C MET A 15 -9.78 31.99 3.44
N LYS A 16 -10.04 32.51 2.24
CA LYS A 16 -9.26 32.20 1.04
C LYS A 16 -7.79 32.58 1.15
N TYR A 17 -7.48 33.71 1.80
CA TYR A 17 -6.12 34.16 2.09
C TYR A 17 -5.42 33.29 3.15
N ARG A 18 -6.18 32.78 4.13
CA ARG A 18 -5.67 31.86 5.16
C ARG A 18 -5.43 30.47 4.58
N GLU A 19 -6.36 29.95 3.76
CA GLU A 19 -6.23 28.68 3.06
C GLU A 19 -5.03 28.65 2.12
N SER A 20 -4.71 29.77 1.44
CA SER A 20 -3.54 29.88 0.57
C SER A 20 -2.18 29.87 1.31
N ARG A 21 -2.17 29.83 2.64
CA ARG A 21 -0.95 29.86 3.47
C ARG A 21 -0.69 28.60 4.26
N THR A 22 -1.51 27.60 4.12
CA THR A 22 -1.33 26.30 4.79
C THR A 22 -1.39 25.16 3.79
N CYS A 23 -0.59 24.12 4.04
CA CYS A 23 -0.61 22.86 3.33
C CYS A 23 -0.67 21.76 4.39
N MET A 24 -1.67 20.87 4.33
CA MET A 24 -1.89 19.82 5.33
C MET A 24 -1.80 20.33 6.79
N GLY A 25 -2.50 21.43 7.08
CA GLY A 25 -2.49 22.10 8.40
C GLY A 25 -1.22 22.90 8.72
N VAL A 26 -0.12 22.71 7.99
CA VAL A 26 1.18 23.33 8.23
C VAL A 26 1.31 24.65 7.47
N ARG A 27 1.84 25.67 8.14
CA ARG A 27 2.03 27.01 7.55
C ARG A 27 3.08 26.99 6.43
N VAL A 28 2.77 27.66 5.31
CA VAL A 28 3.70 27.90 4.20
C VAL A 28 4.41 29.23 4.42
N VAL A 29 5.74 29.24 4.35
CA VAL A 29 6.60 30.38 4.64
C VAL A 29 7.65 30.60 3.54
N SER A 30 8.22 31.82 3.45
CA SER A 30 9.39 32.08 2.59
C SER A 30 10.66 31.50 3.18
N ASP A 31 11.69 31.37 2.35
CA ASP A 31 13.00 30.83 2.73
C ASP A 31 13.70 31.72 3.79
N GLU A 32 13.31 33.01 3.91
CA GLU A 32 13.82 33.94 4.91
C GLU A 32 13.67 33.43 6.36
N ILE A 33 12.75 32.50 6.60
CA ILE A 33 12.61 31.90 7.94
C ILE A 33 13.88 31.13 8.36
N LEU A 34 14.70 30.71 7.40
CA LEU A 34 15.92 29.94 7.65
C LEU A 34 17.11 30.83 8.04
N ASP A 35 17.09 32.12 7.70
CA ASP A 35 18.21 33.04 7.93
C ASP A 35 18.74 33.05 9.38
N PRO A 36 17.88 33.06 10.42
CA PRO A 36 18.33 33.03 11.81
C PRO A 36 18.63 31.60 12.33
N LEU A 37 18.43 30.56 11.52
CA LEU A 37 18.51 29.15 11.94
C LEU A 37 19.78 28.49 11.41
N THR A 38 20.30 27.50 12.15
CA THR A 38 21.41 26.66 11.71
C THR A 38 20.87 25.33 11.20
N GLU A 39 21.30 24.89 10.02
CA GLU A 39 20.93 23.57 9.51
C GLU A 39 21.61 22.46 10.34
N ASP A 40 20.81 21.50 10.78
CA ASP A 40 21.25 20.30 11.49
C ASP A 40 20.62 19.07 10.85
N PRO A 41 21.29 18.44 9.85
CA PRO A 41 20.76 17.26 9.18
C PRO A 41 20.55 16.07 10.12
N ASN A 42 21.22 16.06 11.28
CA ASN A 42 21.14 15.00 12.28
C ASN A 42 20.15 15.31 13.42
N MET A 43 19.40 16.40 13.32
CA MET A 43 18.37 16.73 14.31
C MET A 43 17.43 15.53 14.44
N ASP A 44 17.26 15.04 15.66
CA ASP A 44 16.36 13.94 15.94
C ASP A 44 14.90 14.42 15.90
N ILE A 45 14.11 13.79 15.03
CA ILE A 45 12.70 14.03 14.89
C ILE A 45 11.99 12.77 15.33
N SER A 46 11.41 12.79 16.53
CA SER A 46 10.83 11.58 17.11
C SER A 46 9.79 10.95 16.19
N GLU A 47 8.77 11.71 15.79
CA GLU A 47 7.73 11.22 14.89
C GLU A 47 7.06 12.36 14.13
N ILE A 48 6.82 12.13 12.84
CA ILE A 48 5.90 12.90 12.00
C ILE A 48 4.63 12.08 11.85
N LEU A 49 3.51 12.71 12.09
CA LEU A 49 2.18 12.10 12.06
C LEU A 49 1.34 12.75 10.97
N ILE A 50 0.47 11.97 10.34
CA ILE A 50 -0.65 12.46 9.52
C ILE A 50 -1.96 11.97 10.15
N ASP A 51 -2.85 12.91 10.51
CA ASP A 51 -4.09 12.61 11.23
C ASP A 51 -3.87 11.73 12.48
N GLY A 52 -2.78 12.03 13.22
CA GLY A 52 -2.38 11.30 14.41
C GLY A 52 -1.71 9.94 14.16
N LYS A 53 -1.51 9.53 12.91
CA LYS A 53 -0.86 8.26 12.55
C LYS A 53 0.58 8.50 12.10
N ARG A 54 1.52 7.70 12.61
CA ARG A 54 2.95 7.84 12.31
C ARG A 54 3.25 7.51 10.84
N ILE A 55 4.00 8.41 10.17
CA ILE A 55 4.47 8.23 8.79
C ILE A 55 5.99 8.34 8.66
N GLY A 56 6.70 8.60 9.74
CA GLY A 56 8.15 8.65 9.78
C GLY A 56 8.69 9.23 11.07
N GLY A 57 9.99 9.12 11.27
CA GLY A 57 10.69 9.64 12.43
C GLY A 57 12.13 9.15 12.49
N GLY A 58 12.91 9.69 13.46
CA GLY A 58 14.29 9.34 13.68
C GLY A 58 15.31 10.19 12.92
N ARG A 59 16.58 9.89 13.15
CA ARG A 59 17.69 10.67 12.60
C ARG A 59 17.94 10.44 11.12
N GLU A 60 17.57 9.28 10.61
CA GLU A 60 17.78 8.90 9.19
C GLU A 60 16.64 9.39 8.26
N LEU A 61 15.54 9.90 8.83
CA LEU A 61 14.39 10.33 8.04
C LEU A 61 14.76 11.49 7.11
N SER A 62 14.70 11.29 5.82
CA SER A 62 14.94 12.31 4.78
C SER A 62 13.72 12.64 3.93
N THR A 63 12.78 11.70 3.85
CA THR A 63 11.63 11.78 2.97
C THR A 63 10.41 11.10 3.59
N ILE A 64 9.26 11.74 3.47
CA ILE A 64 7.96 11.14 3.76
C ILE A 64 7.09 11.14 2.50
N PHE A 65 6.19 10.19 2.42
CA PHE A 65 5.27 10.03 1.29
C PHE A 65 3.84 10.27 1.75
N VAL A 66 3.08 11.01 0.99
CA VAL A 66 1.67 11.27 1.29
C VAL A 66 0.81 11.04 0.06
N SER A 67 -0.24 10.24 0.21
CA SER A 67 -1.24 10.06 -0.84
C SER A 67 -2.22 11.23 -0.82
N GLN A 68 -2.59 11.73 -2.00
CA GLN A 68 -3.62 12.74 -2.17
C GLN A 68 -4.54 12.36 -3.31
N PRO A 69 -5.86 12.51 -3.18
CA PRO A 69 -6.77 12.33 -4.30
C PRO A 69 -6.41 13.23 -5.47
N GLU A 70 -6.55 12.74 -6.70
CA GLU A 70 -6.19 13.47 -7.92
C GLU A 70 -6.89 14.85 -8.00
N GLU A 71 -8.16 14.91 -7.62
CA GLU A 71 -8.94 16.15 -7.59
C GLU A 71 -8.37 17.23 -6.66
N ASN A 72 -7.60 16.84 -5.65
CA ASN A 72 -6.97 17.77 -4.72
C ASN A 72 -5.59 18.25 -5.19
N CYS A 73 -5.01 17.61 -6.20
CA CYS A 73 -3.64 17.90 -6.64
C CYS A 73 -3.53 19.16 -7.51
N SER A 74 -4.64 19.82 -7.84
CA SER A 74 -4.62 21.09 -8.58
C SER A 74 -4.15 22.29 -7.73
N HIS A 75 -4.26 22.19 -6.39
CA HIS A 75 -3.85 23.24 -5.47
C HIS A 75 -3.45 22.69 -4.11
N PHE A 76 -2.27 23.06 -3.59
CA PHE A 76 -1.74 22.54 -2.33
C PHE A 76 -2.62 22.80 -1.09
N SER A 77 -3.43 23.86 -1.09
CA SER A 77 -4.37 24.16 0.00
C SER A 77 -5.55 23.19 0.07
N TRP A 78 -5.74 22.35 -0.95
CA TRP A 78 -6.77 21.31 -0.98
C TRP A 78 -6.24 19.95 -0.51
N PHE A 79 -4.94 19.85 -0.23
CA PHE A 79 -4.36 18.63 0.31
C PHE A 79 -5.03 18.26 1.63
N ARG A 80 -5.42 17.00 1.74
CA ARG A 80 -6.07 16.43 2.93
C ARG A 80 -5.04 15.87 3.90
N GLY A 81 -5.47 15.71 5.14
CA GLY A 81 -4.65 15.25 6.25
C GLY A 81 -3.96 16.42 6.97
N GLU A 82 -3.72 16.23 8.25
CA GLU A 82 -3.02 17.20 9.11
C GLU A 82 -1.66 16.64 9.53
N LEU A 83 -0.57 17.30 9.12
CA LEU A 83 0.77 16.93 9.55
C LEU A 83 1.07 17.54 10.92
N THR A 84 1.50 16.70 11.85
CA THR A 84 1.87 17.09 13.20
C THR A 84 3.16 16.39 13.64
N LEU A 85 3.72 16.84 14.77
CA LEU A 85 4.84 16.21 15.44
C LEU A 85 4.40 15.67 16.78
N SER A 86 4.86 14.47 17.16
CA SER A 86 4.65 13.95 18.52
C SER A 86 5.48 14.68 19.56
N GLN A 87 6.61 15.27 19.17
CA GLN A 87 7.55 15.96 20.04
C GLN A 87 7.16 17.41 20.30
N ARG A 88 7.07 17.78 21.58
CA ARG A 88 6.83 19.17 21.99
C ARG A 88 8.07 20.04 21.72
N GLY A 89 7.83 21.32 21.40
CA GLY A 89 8.88 22.30 21.18
C GLY A 89 9.41 22.38 19.75
N LEU A 90 9.14 21.39 18.91
CA LEU A 90 9.40 21.47 17.48
C LEU A 90 8.22 22.10 16.72
N LYS A 91 8.53 22.75 15.61
CA LYS A 91 7.56 23.39 14.71
C LYS A 91 7.76 22.90 13.29
N LEU A 92 6.66 22.83 12.53
CA LEU A 92 6.64 22.49 11.11
C LEU A 92 6.34 23.72 10.25
N TYR A 93 7.04 23.81 9.11
CA TYR A 93 6.77 24.80 8.09
C TYR A 93 7.00 24.19 6.70
N PHE A 94 6.12 24.44 5.74
CA PHE A 94 6.44 24.23 4.34
C PHE A 94 7.14 25.45 3.76
N LEU A 95 8.22 25.22 3.02
CA LEU A 95 8.86 26.29 2.26
C LEU A 95 8.09 26.56 0.96
N LYS A 96 7.86 27.82 0.66
CA LYS A 96 7.29 28.26 -0.60
C LYS A 96 8.31 28.05 -1.72
N ASN A 97 8.15 26.96 -2.47
CA ASN A 97 9.01 26.63 -3.60
C ASN A 97 8.20 26.40 -4.90
N ALA A 98 8.89 26.11 -5.99
CA ALA A 98 8.25 25.89 -7.29
C ALA A 98 7.23 24.72 -7.26
N ALA A 99 7.46 23.70 -6.45
CA ALA A 99 6.54 22.57 -6.31
C ALA A 99 5.19 22.96 -5.69
N LEU A 100 5.20 23.88 -4.70
CA LEU A 100 3.96 24.41 -4.12
C LEU A 100 3.27 25.45 -5.01
N GLN A 101 3.97 26.01 -6.01
CA GLN A 101 3.38 26.98 -6.94
C GLN A 101 2.68 26.29 -8.13
N ASP A 102 3.17 25.13 -8.52
CA ASP A 102 2.67 24.36 -9.67
C ASP A 102 2.62 22.88 -9.29
N VAL A 103 1.64 22.52 -8.46
CA VAL A 103 1.47 21.15 -7.94
C VAL A 103 1.31 20.12 -9.08
N PRO A 104 0.48 20.34 -10.12
CA PRO A 104 0.38 19.38 -11.21
C PRO A 104 1.72 19.05 -11.84
N LYS A 105 2.53 20.08 -12.14
CA LYS A 105 3.86 19.89 -12.71
C LYS A 105 4.84 19.27 -11.72
N ALA A 106 4.70 19.55 -10.43
CA ALA A 106 5.49 18.91 -9.39
C ALA A 106 5.23 17.41 -9.33
N LEU A 107 3.97 16.98 -9.46
CA LEU A 107 3.59 15.56 -9.53
C LEU A 107 4.14 14.89 -10.80
N GLU A 108 4.01 15.52 -11.97
CA GLU A 108 4.57 15.01 -13.23
C GLU A 108 6.08 14.81 -13.17
N THR A 109 6.79 15.68 -12.44
CA THR A 109 8.25 15.67 -12.34
C THR A 109 8.78 15.06 -11.05
N SER A 110 7.91 14.52 -10.20
CA SER A 110 8.26 13.95 -8.88
C SER A 110 9.07 14.90 -8.00
N ARG A 111 8.77 16.19 -8.05
CA ARG A 111 9.45 17.21 -7.25
C ARG A 111 8.87 17.23 -5.84
N PRO A 112 9.68 16.96 -4.80
CA PRO A 112 9.19 16.97 -3.43
C PRO A 112 8.89 18.39 -2.94
N LEU A 113 7.91 18.51 -2.07
CA LEU A 113 7.71 19.68 -1.23
C LEU A 113 8.80 19.69 -0.14
N LYS A 114 9.15 20.88 0.32
CA LYS A 114 10.17 21.09 1.37
C LYS A 114 9.48 21.35 2.70
N LEU A 115 9.63 20.43 3.63
CA LEU A 115 9.14 20.53 5.01
C LEU A 115 10.31 20.84 5.92
N ILE A 116 10.18 21.89 6.71
CA ILE A 116 11.16 22.32 7.72
C ILE A 116 10.65 21.91 9.09
N VAL A 117 11.49 21.22 9.84
CA VAL A 117 11.32 20.95 11.26
C VAL A 117 12.34 21.79 12.02
N THR A 118 11.90 22.60 13.00
CA THR A 118 12.79 23.48 13.74
C THR A 118 12.47 23.52 15.23
N ASP A 119 13.52 23.68 16.06
CA ASP A 119 13.43 23.94 17.49
C ASP A 119 13.47 25.46 17.80
N GLY A 120 13.58 26.32 16.76
CA GLY A 120 13.70 27.77 16.87
C GLY A 120 15.12 28.29 16.80
N SER A 121 16.14 27.43 16.87
CA SER A 121 17.57 27.74 16.69
C SER A 121 18.21 26.94 15.57
N ARG A 122 17.78 25.68 15.43
CA ARG A 122 18.22 24.75 14.39
C ARG A 122 17.03 24.30 13.54
N TYR A 123 17.33 23.85 12.35
CA TYR A 123 16.32 23.24 11.49
C TYR A 123 16.87 22.02 10.74
N ARG A 124 15.96 21.15 10.36
CA ARG A 124 16.19 20.06 9.43
C ARG A 124 15.17 20.11 8.32
N GLN A 125 15.62 19.90 7.08
CA GLN A 125 14.76 19.81 5.92
C GLN A 125 14.40 18.34 5.62
N ILE A 126 13.12 18.09 5.38
CA ILE A 126 12.56 16.81 4.97
C ILE A 126 11.83 17.00 3.64
N ASN A 127 11.97 16.04 2.75
CA ASN A 127 11.22 15.99 1.52
C ASN A 127 9.84 15.38 1.77
N VAL A 128 8.80 15.99 1.21
CA VAL A 128 7.45 15.42 1.18
C VAL A 128 7.12 15.09 -0.26
N VAL A 129 7.07 13.82 -0.58
CA VAL A 129 6.64 13.33 -1.89
C VAL A 129 5.14 13.11 -1.85
N VAL A 130 4.44 13.83 -2.73
CA VAL A 130 3.00 13.69 -2.91
C VAL A 130 2.75 12.76 -4.09
N THR A 131 1.87 11.80 -3.91
CA THR A 131 1.44 10.86 -4.96
C THR A 131 -0.07 10.79 -5.00
N THR A 132 -0.64 10.44 -6.17
CA THR A 132 -2.07 10.11 -6.30
C THR A 132 -2.35 8.64 -6.02
N LEU A 133 -1.30 7.82 -5.91
CA LEU A 133 -1.41 6.42 -5.55
C LEU A 133 -1.58 6.24 -4.03
N PRO A 134 -2.22 5.17 -3.59
CA PRO A 134 -2.19 4.77 -2.20
C PRO A 134 -0.75 4.52 -1.72
N VAL A 135 -0.48 4.85 -0.46
CA VAL A 135 0.82 4.63 0.20
C VAL A 135 0.63 3.67 1.35
N LEU A 136 1.37 2.56 1.32
CA LEU A 136 1.38 1.57 2.38
C LEU A 136 2.69 1.64 3.17
N TYR A 137 2.58 1.93 4.45
CA TYR A 137 3.67 1.86 5.41
C TYR A 137 3.62 0.54 6.15
N LEU A 138 4.76 -0.11 6.31
CA LEU A 138 4.99 -1.26 7.19
C LEU A 138 6.11 -0.89 8.16
N GLU A 139 5.89 -1.08 9.46
CA GLU A 139 6.86 -0.85 10.51
C GLU A 139 7.08 -2.11 11.31
N GLN A 140 8.32 -2.60 11.29
CA GLN A 140 8.71 -3.81 12.00
C GLN A 140 8.93 -3.50 13.48
N GLU A 141 8.29 -4.29 14.34
CA GLU A 141 8.49 -4.28 15.79
C GLU A 141 9.32 -5.46 16.24
N THR A 142 8.98 -6.65 15.74
CA THR A 142 9.64 -7.91 16.09
C THR A 142 9.71 -8.85 14.90
N LYS A 143 10.37 -10.00 15.08
CA LYS A 143 10.40 -11.07 14.11
C LYS A 143 10.54 -12.43 14.77
N TYR A 144 10.06 -13.47 14.09
CA TYR A 144 10.27 -14.86 14.48
C TYR A 144 10.48 -15.75 13.27
N THR A 145 10.99 -16.96 13.50
CA THR A 145 11.20 -17.96 12.46
C THR A 145 10.14 -19.03 12.58
N ARG A 146 9.38 -19.24 11.49
CA ARG A 146 8.45 -20.35 11.36
C ARG A 146 9.09 -21.46 10.52
N LYS A 147 9.01 -22.70 10.98
CA LYS A 147 9.33 -23.87 10.15
C LYS A 147 8.11 -24.23 9.32
N LYS A 148 8.28 -24.32 8.01
CA LYS A 148 7.30 -24.87 7.08
C LYS A 148 8.01 -25.99 6.31
N GLU A 149 7.68 -27.23 6.66
CA GLU A 149 8.39 -28.42 6.15
C GLU A 149 9.89 -28.33 6.48
N GLU A 150 10.78 -28.35 5.50
CA GLU A 150 12.22 -28.20 5.67
C GLU A 150 12.72 -26.74 5.60
N GLU A 151 11.88 -25.82 5.10
CA GLU A 151 12.25 -24.40 4.97
C GLU A 151 12.02 -23.62 6.27
N LYS A 152 13.01 -22.80 6.62
CA LYS A 152 12.88 -21.78 7.66
C LYS A 152 12.39 -20.49 7.02
N GLN A 153 11.24 -20.00 7.45
CA GLN A 153 10.66 -18.75 6.99
C GLN A 153 10.72 -17.68 8.09
N GLU A 154 11.43 -16.60 7.83
CA GLU A 154 11.41 -15.41 8.71
C GLU A 154 10.08 -14.68 8.54
N ILE A 155 9.41 -14.41 9.65
CA ILE A 155 8.16 -13.65 9.71
C ILE A 155 8.47 -12.35 10.46
N LEU A 156 8.19 -11.23 9.82
CA LEU A 156 8.26 -9.91 10.42
C LEU A 156 6.89 -9.57 11.02
N VAL A 157 6.89 -8.95 12.18
CA VAL A 157 5.68 -8.61 12.93
C VAL A 157 5.73 -7.12 13.27
N GLY A 158 4.62 -6.43 13.04
CA GLY A 158 4.55 -5.01 13.34
C GLY A 158 3.20 -4.40 12.95
N SER A 159 3.24 -3.16 12.55
CA SER A 159 2.07 -2.37 12.20
C SER A 159 2.06 -1.97 10.73
N TYR A 160 0.86 -1.68 10.22
CA TYR A 160 0.68 -1.08 8.90
C TYR A 160 -0.12 0.22 8.99
N LEU A 161 0.12 1.11 8.04
CA LEU A 161 -0.72 2.27 7.74
C LEU A 161 -0.89 2.36 6.22
N LEU A 162 -2.13 2.26 5.76
CA LEU A 162 -2.52 2.44 4.36
C LEU A 162 -3.18 3.82 4.23
N LEU A 163 -2.54 4.71 3.47
CA LEU A 163 -3.06 6.03 3.10
C LEU A 163 -3.55 5.97 1.66
N GLY A 164 -4.73 6.49 1.38
CA GLY A 164 -5.27 6.54 0.02
C GLY A 164 -6.78 6.58 -0.03
N LYS A 165 -7.36 6.36 -1.20
CA LYS A 165 -8.81 6.30 -1.40
C LYS A 165 -9.41 5.16 -0.59
N GLY A 166 -10.29 5.49 0.38
CA GLY A 166 -11.13 4.50 1.03
C GLY A 166 -12.14 3.88 0.07
N ALA A 167 -12.82 2.80 0.49
CA ALA A 167 -13.88 2.14 -0.29
C ALA A 167 -15.02 3.11 -0.66
N ASP A 168 -15.29 4.11 0.19
CA ASP A 168 -16.17 5.24 -0.10
C ASP A 168 -15.31 6.38 -0.63
N TYR A 169 -15.44 6.65 -1.92
CA TYR A 169 -14.65 7.63 -2.70
C TYR A 169 -14.58 9.05 -2.10
N ASP A 170 -15.39 9.37 -1.09
CA ASP A 170 -15.49 10.71 -0.50
C ASP A 170 -14.60 10.95 0.73
N ALA A 171 -13.98 9.92 1.31
CA ALA A 171 -13.18 10.06 2.51
C ALA A 171 -11.74 9.58 2.29
N TYR A 172 -10.78 10.50 2.35
CA TYR A 172 -9.39 10.16 2.63
C TYR A 172 -9.31 9.59 4.04
N GLN A 173 -9.15 8.28 4.14
CA GLN A 173 -9.00 7.62 5.43
C GLN A 173 -7.71 6.80 5.42
N GLY A 174 -6.83 7.10 6.37
CA GLY A 174 -5.75 6.21 6.68
C GLY A 174 -6.30 5.01 7.47
N GLU A 175 -6.06 3.80 6.97
CA GLU A 175 -6.37 2.55 7.66
C GLU A 175 -5.10 1.99 8.30
N SER A 176 -5.16 1.59 9.57
CA SER A 176 -3.99 1.08 10.30
C SER A 176 -4.35 -0.11 11.18
N GLY A 177 -3.35 -0.93 11.48
CA GLY A 177 -3.52 -2.10 12.34
C GLY A 177 -2.24 -2.91 12.45
N HIS A 178 -2.36 -4.12 12.98
CA HIS A 178 -1.24 -5.05 13.13
C HIS A 178 -1.12 -5.97 11.92
N VAL A 179 0.10 -6.34 11.58
CA VAL A 179 0.39 -7.19 10.43
C VAL A 179 1.60 -8.08 10.68
N GLU A 180 1.52 -9.29 10.17
CA GLU A 180 2.69 -10.16 9.95
C GLU A 180 2.99 -10.17 8.45
N TRP A 181 4.27 -10.12 8.07
CA TRP A 181 4.63 -10.26 6.67
C TRP A 181 5.92 -11.04 6.46
N HIS A 182 6.06 -11.55 5.27
CA HIS A 182 7.27 -12.29 4.87
C HIS A 182 7.46 -12.24 3.36
N ARG A 183 8.68 -12.52 2.93
CA ARG A 183 9.01 -12.72 1.51
C ARG A 183 8.25 -13.93 0.95
N ARG A 184 7.71 -13.80 -0.26
CA ARG A 184 6.98 -14.89 -0.94
C ARG A 184 7.46 -15.08 -2.38
N GLY A 185 6.96 -16.17 -3.01
CA GLY A 185 7.27 -16.53 -4.39
C GLY A 185 8.27 -17.68 -4.46
N GLY A 186 8.47 -18.21 -5.64
CA GLY A 186 9.53 -19.17 -5.96
C GLY A 186 10.85 -18.41 -6.18
N THR A 187 11.26 -18.27 -7.43
CA THR A 187 12.46 -17.50 -7.82
C THR A 187 12.35 -16.01 -7.54
N SER A 188 11.13 -15.43 -7.58
CA SER A 188 10.91 -14.01 -7.33
C SER A 188 11.27 -13.56 -5.91
N LYS A 189 11.27 -14.48 -4.92
CA LYS A 189 11.73 -14.16 -3.54
C LYS A 189 13.22 -13.87 -3.43
N LEU A 190 14.01 -14.20 -4.47
CA LEU A 190 15.47 -14.02 -4.49
C LEU A 190 15.88 -12.61 -4.92
N PHE A 191 14.98 -11.86 -5.54
CA PHE A 191 15.27 -10.48 -5.91
C PHE A 191 15.28 -9.57 -4.66
N GLU A 192 16.05 -8.49 -4.72
CA GLU A 192 16.06 -7.45 -3.68
C GLU A 192 14.64 -6.88 -3.47
N LYS A 193 14.01 -6.46 -4.55
CA LYS A 193 12.60 -6.08 -4.58
C LYS A 193 11.72 -7.33 -4.69
N CYS A 194 11.58 -8.09 -3.62
CA CYS A 194 10.78 -9.31 -3.60
C CYS A 194 9.31 -9.06 -3.31
N PRO A 195 8.41 -9.95 -3.79
CA PRO A 195 7.02 -9.92 -3.38
C PRO A 195 6.86 -10.26 -1.90
N LEU A 196 5.84 -9.68 -1.26
CA LEU A 196 5.52 -9.93 0.15
C LEU A 196 4.14 -10.57 0.29
N LYS A 197 3.97 -11.37 1.33
CA LYS A 197 2.66 -11.75 1.84
C LYS A 197 2.43 -11.03 3.15
N LEU A 198 1.26 -10.39 3.27
CA LEU A 198 0.76 -9.78 4.50
C LEU A 198 -0.31 -10.66 5.11
N SER A 199 -0.35 -10.75 6.45
CA SER A 199 -1.40 -11.39 7.21
C SER A 199 -1.85 -10.44 8.31
N LEU A 200 -3.06 -9.87 8.16
CA LEU A 200 -3.58 -8.87 9.07
C LEU A 200 -4.00 -9.49 10.40
N LYS A 201 -3.73 -8.80 11.48
CA LYS A 201 -3.99 -9.23 12.85
C LYS A 201 -4.75 -8.16 13.63
N ASN A 202 -5.55 -8.59 14.58
CA ASN A 202 -6.07 -7.71 15.60
C ASN A 202 -5.08 -7.61 16.79
N GLU A 203 -5.42 -6.78 17.78
CA GLU A 203 -4.61 -6.56 18.99
C GLU A 203 -4.31 -7.85 19.78
N THR A 204 -5.13 -8.91 19.61
CA THR A 204 -4.90 -10.21 20.26
C THR A 204 -4.13 -11.19 19.41
N GLY A 205 -3.60 -10.76 18.26
CA GLY A 205 -2.83 -11.60 17.31
C GLY A 205 -3.69 -12.55 16.46
N LYS A 206 -5.02 -12.46 16.52
CA LYS A 206 -5.93 -13.25 15.68
C LYS A 206 -6.06 -12.57 14.31
N LYS A 207 -6.38 -13.37 13.28
CA LYS A 207 -6.65 -12.90 11.93
C LYS A 207 -7.77 -11.87 11.90
N GLU A 208 -7.58 -10.79 11.16
CA GLU A 208 -8.54 -9.71 11.02
C GLU A 208 -8.76 -9.36 9.55
N ASN A 209 -10.01 -9.48 9.11
CA ASN A 209 -10.37 -9.12 7.74
C ASN A 209 -10.50 -7.60 7.60
N ARG A 210 -9.89 -7.04 6.54
CA ARG A 210 -10.02 -5.63 6.14
C ARG A 210 -10.28 -5.53 4.65
N ASN A 211 -11.00 -4.50 4.24
CA ASN A 211 -11.27 -4.23 2.84
C ASN A 211 -10.31 -3.14 2.33
N PHE A 212 -9.12 -3.54 1.90
CA PHE A 212 -8.16 -2.60 1.36
C PHE A 212 -8.59 -2.11 -0.03
N LEU A 213 -8.68 -0.80 -0.17
CA LEU A 213 -8.91 -0.08 -1.44
C LEU A 213 -10.14 -0.55 -2.24
N GLY A 214 -11.14 -1.14 -1.58
CA GLY A 214 -12.33 -1.66 -2.25
C GLY A 214 -12.15 -3.03 -2.92
N LEU A 215 -11.00 -3.69 -2.73
CA LEU A 215 -10.68 -4.99 -3.35
C LEU A 215 -11.41 -6.17 -2.69
N GLY A 216 -12.25 -5.92 -1.70
CA GLY A 216 -12.97 -6.93 -0.92
C GLY A 216 -12.29 -7.23 0.41
N SER A 217 -13.00 -7.96 1.29
CA SER A 217 -12.55 -8.18 2.67
C SER A 217 -11.73 -9.47 2.81
N ASP A 218 -10.50 -9.35 3.31
CA ASP A 218 -9.60 -10.47 3.60
C ASP A 218 -8.61 -10.16 4.73
N ASP A 219 -8.01 -11.21 5.30
CA ASP A 219 -6.89 -11.11 6.25
C ASP A 219 -5.53 -11.37 5.58
N ASP A 220 -5.49 -12.01 4.42
CA ASP A 220 -4.29 -12.38 3.68
C ASP A 220 -4.16 -11.57 2.37
N TRP A 221 -3.12 -10.75 2.27
CA TRP A 221 -2.86 -9.87 1.13
C TRP A 221 -1.52 -10.17 0.47
N ILE A 222 -1.41 -9.88 -0.81
CA ILE A 222 -0.19 -10.03 -1.60
C ILE A 222 0.27 -8.66 -2.08
N LEU A 223 1.53 -8.35 -1.86
CA LEU A 223 2.25 -7.26 -2.51
C LEU A 223 3.13 -7.87 -3.60
N ASN A 224 2.68 -7.80 -4.85
CA ASN A 224 3.48 -8.23 -5.98
C ASN A 224 4.46 -7.13 -6.36
N SER A 225 5.75 -7.45 -6.38
CA SER A 225 6.82 -6.49 -6.70
C SER A 225 6.91 -6.16 -8.17
N MET A 226 6.26 -6.94 -9.04
CA MET A 226 6.35 -6.82 -10.50
C MET A 226 7.80 -6.75 -11.00
N VAL A 227 8.74 -7.40 -10.30
CA VAL A 227 10.18 -7.26 -10.55
C VAL A 227 10.59 -7.73 -11.95
N GLN A 228 9.88 -8.74 -12.47
CA GLN A 228 10.13 -9.32 -13.78
C GLN A 228 9.37 -8.64 -14.93
N ASP A 229 8.48 -7.70 -14.63
CA ASP A 229 7.76 -6.90 -15.61
C ASP A 229 8.32 -5.48 -15.65
N ASP A 230 9.15 -5.16 -16.63
CA ASP A 230 9.73 -3.81 -16.79
C ASP A 230 8.67 -2.74 -16.99
N THR A 231 7.56 -3.10 -17.61
CA THR A 231 6.44 -2.16 -17.87
C THR A 231 5.57 -1.89 -16.65
N LYS A 232 5.55 -2.80 -15.66
CA LYS A 232 4.71 -2.78 -14.45
C LYS A 232 3.20 -2.81 -14.70
N VAL A 233 2.76 -3.05 -15.96
CA VAL A 233 1.33 -2.98 -16.34
C VAL A 233 0.74 -4.32 -16.79
N ARG A 234 1.54 -5.35 -17.05
CA ARG A 234 1.04 -6.62 -17.63
C ARG A 234 0.01 -7.27 -16.74
N GLU A 235 0.34 -7.54 -15.49
CA GLU A 235 -0.55 -8.25 -14.57
C GLU A 235 -1.85 -7.48 -14.30
N ILE A 236 -1.79 -6.17 -14.03
CA ILE A 236 -2.99 -5.39 -13.81
C ILE A 236 -3.87 -5.30 -15.05
N SER A 237 -3.26 -5.21 -16.24
CA SER A 237 -3.99 -5.21 -17.51
C SER A 237 -4.68 -6.54 -17.76
N GLU A 238 -4.03 -7.67 -17.47
CA GLU A 238 -4.62 -9.00 -17.56
C GLU A 238 -5.80 -9.16 -16.58
N ILE A 239 -5.64 -8.74 -15.33
CA ILE A 239 -6.70 -8.77 -14.32
C ILE A 239 -7.90 -7.93 -14.77
N GLN A 240 -7.67 -6.70 -15.23
CA GLN A 240 -8.73 -5.81 -15.69
C GLN A 240 -9.42 -6.36 -16.95
N PHE A 241 -8.64 -6.87 -17.90
CA PHE A 241 -9.18 -7.48 -19.12
C PHE A 241 -10.05 -8.69 -18.80
N TRP A 242 -9.55 -9.61 -17.96
CA TRP A 242 -10.32 -10.78 -17.52
C TRP A 242 -11.62 -10.38 -16.86
N ASN A 243 -11.56 -9.53 -15.83
CA ASN A 243 -12.72 -9.14 -15.04
C ASN A 243 -13.77 -8.37 -15.88
N ARG A 244 -13.32 -7.60 -16.86
CA ARG A 244 -14.22 -6.78 -17.68
C ARG A 244 -14.84 -7.55 -18.85
N TYR A 245 -14.09 -8.45 -19.47
CA TYR A 245 -14.48 -9.06 -20.74
C TYR A 245 -14.68 -10.57 -20.71
N LEU A 246 -13.99 -11.29 -19.84
CA LEU A 246 -14.00 -12.76 -19.81
C LEU A 246 -14.76 -13.32 -18.62
N ALA A 247 -14.76 -12.65 -17.47
CA ALA A 247 -15.50 -13.11 -16.30
C ALA A 247 -16.99 -13.19 -16.60
N GLY A 248 -17.59 -14.33 -16.30
CA GLY A 248 -18.99 -14.63 -16.61
C GLY A 248 -19.23 -15.32 -17.94
N TYR A 249 -18.27 -15.31 -18.88
CA TYR A 249 -18.35 -16.08 -20.11
C TYR A 249 -17.66 -17.45 -20.01
N THR A 250 -16.47 -17.48 -19.41
CA THR A 250 -15.62 -18.69 -19.36
C THR A 250 -15.63 -19.33 -17.99
N THR A 251 -15.72 -18.54 -16.94
CA THR A 251 -15.78 -19.03 -15.55
C THR A 251 -16.66 -18.12 -14.70
N PRO A 252 -17.31 -18.64 -13.64
CA PRO A 252 -18.06 -17.81 -12.69
C PRO A 252 -17.12 -17.03 -11.74
N TYR A 253 -15.80 -17.19 -11.84
CA TYR A 253 -14.84 -16.63 -10.93
C TYR A 253 -14.09 -15.45 -11.56
N PRO A 254 -14.29 -14.22 -11.06
CA PRO A 254 -13.45 -13.09 -11.45
C PRO A 254 -12.02 -13.31 -10.93
N MET A 255 -11.04 -12.73 -11.60
CA MET A 255 -9.70 -12.61 -11.02
C MET A 255 -9.73 -11.64 -9.82
N SER A 256 -8.86 -11.88 -8.84
CA SER A 256 -8.68 -10.94 -7.73
C SER A 256 -8.40 -9.55 -8.27
N GLY A 257 -9.16 -8.55 -7.82
CA GLY A 257 -8.85 -7.17 -8.12
C GLY A 257 -7.45 -6.80 -7.60
N ALA A 258 -6.85 -5.80 -8.22
CA ALA A 258 -5.52 -5.32 -7.87
C ALA A 258 -5.45 -3.80 -7.95
N GLU A 259 -4.66 -3.18 -7.07
CA GLU A 259 -4.40 -1.75 -7.03
C GLU A 259 -2.91 -1.48 -6.84
N TYR A 260 -2.40 -0.45 -7.51
CA TYR A 260 -1.04 0.01 -7.26
C TYR A 260 -0.93 0.67 -5.89
N VAL A 261 0.17 0.41 -5.20
CA VAL A 261 0.54 1.07 -3.95
C VAL A 261 2.02 1.41 -3.93
N GLU A 262 2.36 2.57 -3.36
CA GLU A 262 3.74 2.90 -2.99
C GLU A 262 4.05 2.25 -1.65
N LEU A 263 5.13 1.49 -1.55
CA LEU A 263 5.50 0.75 -0.35
C LEU A 263 6.66 1.41 0.38
N ILE A 264 6.48 1.67 1.68
CA ILE A 264 7.52 2.09 2.61
C ILE A 264 7.65 1.03 3.71
N VAL A 265 8.84 0.55 3.96
CA VAL A 265 9.14 -0.41 5.04
C VAL A 265 10.22 0.19 5.92
N ASP A 266 9.92 0.35 7.21
CA ASP A 266 10.83 0.92 8.22
C ASP A 266 11.40 2.29 7.81
N GLY A 267 10.56 3.13 7.17
CA GLY A 267 10.93 4.45 6.66
C GLY A 267 11.67 4.45 5.33
N GLU A 268 11.98 3.29 4.76
CA GLU A 268 12.67 3.15 3.47
C GLU A 268 11.67 2.89 2.33
N TYR A 269 11.75 3.69 1.27
CA TYR A 269 10.92 3.52 0.09
C TYR A 269 11.33 2.29 -0.71
N ARG A 270 10.41 1.35 -0.90
CA ARG A 270 10.61 0.09 -1.63
C ARG A 270 10.06 0.12 -3.06
N GLY A 271 9.42 1.21 -3.45
CA GLY A 271 8.88 1.40 -4.81
C GLY A 271 7.42 0.99 -4.97
N LEU A 272 7.01 0.92 -6.22
CA LEU A 272 5.65 0.59 -6.65
C LEU A 272 5.40 -0.92 -6.53
N PHE A 273 4.32 -1.31 -5.87
CA PHE A 273 3.85 -2.69 -5.77
C PHE A 273 2.40 -2.79 -6.26
N LEU A 274 1.97 -4.00 -6.58
CA LEU A 274 0.59 -4.32 -6.87
C LEU A 274 -0.01 -5.05 -5.66
N LEU A 275 -0.97 -4.41 -5.00
CA LEU A 275 -1.70 -4.98 -3.87
C LEU A 275 -2.88 -5.78 -4.38
N GLN A 276 -3.01 -7.02 -3.92
CA GLN A 276 -4.09 -7.93 -4.34
C GLN A 276 -4.46 -8.88 -3.19
N ARG A 277 -5.70 -9.39 -3.23
CA ARG A 277 -6.10 -10.46 -2.33
C ARG A 277 -5.39 -11.76 -2.69
N ARG A 278 -5.15 -12.60 -1.70
CA ARG A 278 -4.69 -13.95 -1.95
C ARG A 278 -5.80 -14.78 -2.58
N VAL A 279 -5.49 -15.49 -3.67
CA VAL A 279 -6.38 -16.52 -4.21
C VAL A 279 -6.30 -17.74 -3.28
N ASP A 280 -7.36 -17.98 -2.55
CA ASP A 280 -7.50 -19.10 -1.62
C ASP A 280 -8.96 -19.59 -1.55
N ARG A 281 -9.23 -20.50 -0.64
CA ARG A 281 -10.58 -21.03 -0.43
C ARG A 281 -11.62 -19.94 -0.14
N LYS A 282 -11.28 -18.91 0.67
CA LYS A 282 -12.21 -17.82 1.01
C LYS A 282 -12.53 -16.97 -0.20
N TYR A 283 -11.49 -16.63 -0.97
CA TYR A 283 -11.63 -15.84 -2.18
C TYR A 283 -12.54 -16.52 -3.22
N LEU A 284 -12.35 -17.83 -3.43
CA LEU A 284 -13.12 -18.63 -4.39
C LEU A 284 -14.45 -19.12 -3.81
N ASN A 285 -14.75 -18.80 -2.56
CA ASN A 285 -15.95 -19.24 -1.85
C ASN A 285 -16.19 -20.78 -1.93
N LEU A 286 -15.09 -21.55 -1.82
CA LEU A 286 -15.14 -23.00 -1.90
C LEU A 286 -15.78 -23.60 -0.65
N ASP A 287 -16.57 -24.67 -0.85
CA ASP A 287 -17.16 -25.46 0.23
C ASP A 287 -16.07 -26.13 1.06
N LYS A 288 -16.20 -26.05 2.39
CA LYS A 288 -15.20 -26.58 3.33
C LYS A 288 -15.16 -28.12 3.39
N LYS A 289 -16.18 -28.79 2.88
CA LYS A 289 -16.36 -30.25 3.03
C LYS A 289 -16.09 -31.03 1.74
N SER A 290 -16.18 -30.36 0.58
CA SER A 290 -16.13 -31.02 -0.71
C SER A 290 -15.08 -30.49 -1.68
N ASP A 291 -14.80 -29.18 -1.61
CA ASP A 291 -14.02 -28.54 -2.66
C ASP A 291 -12.53 -28.60 -2.37
N ILE A 292 -11.74 -28.76 -3.43
CA ILE A 292 -10.30 -28.84 -3.38
C ILE A 292 -9.72 -27.71 -4.24
N LEU A 293 -8.62 -27.12 -3.81
CA LEU A 293 -7.86 -26.13 -4.56
C LEU A 293 -6.42 -26.58 -4.74
N PHE A 294 -6.04 -26.79 -5.97
CA PHE A 294 -4.66 -27.04 -6.37
C PHE A 294 -4.05 -25.81 -7.01
N LYS A 295 -2.73 -25.69 -6.88
CA LYS A 295 -1.91 -24.72 -7.57
C LYS A 295 -0.87 -25.46 -8.40
N GLY A 296 -0.83 -25.22 -9.71
CA GLY A 296 0.26 -25.65 -10.57
C GLY A 296 1.55 -24.90 -10.19
N VAL A 297 2.61 -25.61 -9.86
CA VAL A 297 3.90 -25.04 -9.46
C VAL A 297 5.00 -25.29 -10.48
N ASN A 298 4.93 -26.42 -11.22
CA ASN A 298 5.86 -26.78 -12.29
C ASN A 298 5.13 -27.61 -13.36
N THR A 299 4.21 -26.98 -14.07
CA THR A 299 3.34 -27.64 -15.05
C THR A 299 4.06 -28.12 -16.31
N TRP A 300 5.31 -27.70 -16.53
CA TRP A 300 6.14 -28.10 -17.68
C TRP A 300 6.77 -29.48 -17.49
N GLU A 301 6.93 -29.92 -16.25
CA GLU A 301 7.45 -31.24 -15.87
C GLU A 301 6.35 -32.14 -15.31
N ALA A 302 5.09 -31.83 -15.58
CA ALA A 302 3.92 -32.43 -14.95
C ALA A 302 3.53 -33.83 -15.49
N ASP A 303 4.47 -34.56 -16.07
CA ASP A 303 4.25 -35.99 -16.40
C ASP A 303 4.25 -36.87 -15.16
N THR A 304 4.57 -36.31 -13.99
CA THR A 304 4.59 -37.06 -12.72
C THR A 304 3.83 -36.30 -11.64
N LEU A 305 2.68 -36.83 -11.23
CA LEU A 305 2.03 -36.49 -10.00
C LEU A 305 2.81 -37.08 -8.80
N PRO A 306 2.97 -36.34 -7.68
CA PRO A 306 2.35 -35.05 -7.33
C PRO A 306 3.22 -33.83 -7.61
N ASP A 307 4.39 -33.94 -8.22
CA ASP A 307 5.46 -32.94 -8.23
C ASP A 307 5.10 -31.61 -8.93
N GLY A 308 4.14 -31.62 -9.84
CA GLY A 308 3.65 -30.43 -10.55
C GLY A 308 2.59 -29.58 -9.82
N TYR A 309 2.07 -30.07 -8.69
CA TYR A 309 0.92 -29.43 -8.03
C TYR A 309 1.09 -29.30 -6.52
N GLU A 310 0.72 -28.14 -5.97
CA GLU A 310 0.64 -27.87 -4.52
C GLU A 310 -0.83 -27.88 -4.07
N ILE A 311 -1.16 -28.61 -3.01
CA ILE A 311 -2.48 -28.52 -2.38
C ILE A 311 -2.57 -27.20 -1.62
N VAL A 312 -3.39 -26.27 -2.11
CA VAL A 312 -3.67 -25.00 -1.43
C VAL A 312 -4.74 -25.18 -0.37
N TYR A 313 -5.76 -25.99 -0.68
CA TYR A 313 -6.82 -26.37 0.24
C TYR A 313 -7.40 -27.73 -0.12
N SER A 314 -7.64 -28.55 0.90
CA SER A 314 -8.42 -29.77 0.79
C SER A 314 -9.06 -30.11 2.14
N PRO A 315 -10.28 -30.64 2.17
CA PRO A 315 -10.88 -31.26 3.37
C PRO A 315 -10.41 -32.68 3.63
N TYR A 316 -9.72 -33.29 2.67
CA TYR A 316 -9.29 -34.70 2.70
C TYR A 316 -7.82 -34.83 3.11
N GLY A 317 -7.39 -36.07 3.40
CA GLY A 317 -5.98 -36.37 3.61
C GLY A 317 -5.14 -36.15 2.34
N LYS A 318 -3.83 -35.96 2.50
CA LYS A 318 -2.92 -35.64 1.39
C LYS A 318 -2.97 -36.71 0.27
N GLU A 319 -2.89 -37.99 0.62
CA GLU A 319 -2.92 -39.09 -0.34
C GLU A 319 -4.25 -39.16 -1.10
N GLU A 320 -5.37 -39.07 -0.38
CA GLU A 320 -6.70 -39.05 -0.98
C GLU A 320 -6.89 -37.84 -1.92
N THR A 321 -6.39 -36.68 -1.52
CA THR A 321 -6.46 -35.45 -2.33
C THR A 321 -5.70 -35.62 -3.66
N TYR A 322 -4.51 -36.20 -3.62
CA TYR A 322 -3.75 -36.45 -4.87
C TYR A 322 -4.38 -37.55 -5.72
N GLY A 323 -4.97 -38.60 -5.12
CA GLY A 323 -5.74 -39.57 -5.87
C GLY A 323 -6.90 -38.96 -6.65
N ILE A 324 -7.65 -38.03 -6.04
CA ILE A 324 -8.70 -37.27 -6.75
C ILE A 324 -8.13 -36.46 -7.93
N LEU A 325 -6.96 -35.85 -7.77
CA LEU A 325 -6.31 -35.13 -8.86
C LEU A 325 -5.88 -36.04 -9.99
N GLU A 326 -5.34 -37.23 -9.68
CA GLU A 326 -4.97 -38.26 -10.66
C GLU A 326 -6.19 -38.68 -11.49
N ASP A 327 -7.30 -39.03 -10.83
CA ASP A 327 -8.56 -39.42 -11.49
C ASP A 327 -9.04 -38.31 -12.46
N VAL A 328 -8.96 -37.02 -12.06
CA VAL A 328 -9.35 -35.88 -12.91
C VAL A 328 -8.43 -35.73 -14.13
N LEU A 329 -7.12 -35.93 -13.96
CA LEU A 329 -6.16 -35.78 -15.05
C LEU A 329 -6.21 -37.00 -16.03
N GLU A 330 -6.45 -38.22 -15.53
CA GLU A 330 -6.68 -39.38 -16.36
C GLU A 330 -7.94 -39.23 -17.19
N ALA A 331 -9.05 -38.81 -16.56
CA ALA A 331 -10.32 -38.55 -17.27
C ALA A 331 -10.17 -37.51 -18.37
N ARG A 332 -9.31 -36.49 -18.15
CA ARG A 332 -8.96 -35.48 -19.15
C ARG A 332 -8.15 -36.03 -20.31
N GLY A 333 -7.20 -36.96 -20.02
CA GLY A 333 -6.38 -37.61 -21.05
C GLY A 333 -7.16 -38.48 -22.00
N GLU A 334 -8.20 -39.20 -21.49
CA GLU A 334 -9.04 -40.10 -22.30
C GLU A 334 -10.07 -39.38 -23.17
N ASN A 335 -10.60 -38.24 -22.73
CA ASN A 335 -11.72 -37.58 -23.41
C ASN A 335 -11.35 -36.29 -24.15
N GLY A 336 -10.11 -35.81 -24.07
CA GLY A 336 -9.71 -34.50 -24.59
C GLY A 336 -10.69 -33.39 -24.16
N ILE A 337 -10.27 -32.28 -23.59
CA ILE A 337 -11.20 -31.19 -23.39
C ILE A 337 -11.52 -30.66 -24.79
N ASP A 338 -12.71 -30.96 -25.28
CA ASP A 338 -13.30 -30.25 -26.42
C ASP A 338 -13.53 -28.82 -25.96
N LEU A 339 -12.73 -27.92 -26.49
CA LEU A 339 -12.80 -26.48 -26.21
C LEU A 339 -13.66 -25.77 -27.29
N ASP A 340 -14.67 -26.44 -27.84
CA ASP A 340 -15.64 -25.82 -28.73
C ASP A 340 -16.61 -24.92 -28.01
#